data_7c0769b4fd92b54db837e0608703e3f3
#
_entry.id   7c0769b4fd92b54db837e0608703e3f3
#
_cell.length_a   1.000
_cell.length_b   1.000
_cell.length_c   1.000
_cell.angle_alpha   90.00
_cell.angle_beta   90.00
_cell.angle_gamma   90.00
#
_symmetry.space_group_name_H-M   'P 1'
#
loop_
_entity.id
_entity.type
_entity.pdbx_description
1 polymer ?
#
loop_
_entity_poly.entity_id
_entity_poly.type
_entity_poly.pdbx_seq_one_letter_code
_entity_poly.pdbx_strand_id
1 'polypeptide(L)'
;MKKRVLGVIGLGHVGAHVAYALAVQGIADELVLVDQNQQKLASEVQDLRDAAAYLPHRVTVRSGDFADLGECDVIVNSVGKIELLRGTHDRVTEMDFTIPAVRGYAEKVKASGFDGVLINI
;
A
#
# COMPACT_ATOMS: atom_id res chain seq x y z
N MET A 1 -24.69 -4.15 0.23
CA MET A 1 -23.72 -3.37 1.04
C MET A 1 -22.60 -2.84 0.18
N LYS A 2 -22.12 -1.65 0.50
CA LYS A 2 -20.99 -1.09 -0.20
C LYS A 2 -19.72 -1.92 0.08
N LYS A 3 -18.94 -2.19 -0.96
CA LYS A 3 -17.67 -2.88 -0.89
C LYS A 3 -16.63 -2.00 -0.17
N ARG A 4 -15.89 -2.58 0.74
CA ARG A 4 -14.80 -1.89 1.46
C ARG A 4 -13.51 -2.07 0.66
N VAL A 5 -13.02 -0.99 0.06
CA VAL A 5 -11.82 -1.00 -0.78
C VAL A 5 -10.70 -0.26 -0.07
N LEU A 6 -9.59 -0.92 0.16
CA LEU A 6 -8.42 -0.34 0.81
C LEU A 6 -7.22 -0.38 -0.12
N GLY A 7 -6.45 0.70 -0.12
CA GLY A 7 -5.23 0.81 -0.91
C GLY A 7 -3.99 0.78 -0.02
N VAL A 8 -2.91 0.20 -0.50
CA VAL A 8 -1.60 0.25 0.15
C VAL A 8 -0.56 0.71 -0.87
N ILE A 9 0.11 1.81 -0.55
CA ILE A 9 1.20 2.36 -1.36
C ILE A 9 2.53 2.00 -0.71
N GLY A 10 3.40 1.36 -1.47
CA GLY A 10 4.70 0.90 -1.01
C GLY A 10 4.62 -0.47 -0.34
N LEU A 11 5.23 -1.47 -0.97
CA LEU A 11 5.20 -2.86 -0.51
C LEU A 11 6.57 -3.31 0.01
N GLY A 12 7.22 -2.44 0.78
CA GLY A 12 8.35 -2.81 1.61
C GLY A 12 7.90 -3.71 2.76
N HIS A 13 8.75 -3.90 3.77
CA HIS A 13 8.39 -4.74 4.92
C HIS A 13 7.10 -4.27 5.59
N VAL A 14 6.96 -2.98 5.82
CA VAL A 14 5.77 -2.44 6.51
C VAL A 14 4.53 -2.60 5.65
N GLY A 15 4.57 -2.15 4.40
CA GLY A 15 3.41 -2.20 3.51
C GLY A 15 2.93 -3.61 3.21
N ALA A 16 3.85 -4.54 2.98
CA ALA A 16 3.51 -5.95 2.76
C ALA A 16 2.83 -6.56 4.00
N HIS A 17 3.33 -6.25 5.20
CA HIS A 17 2.71 -6.74 6.44
C HIS A 17 1.35 -6.09 6.70
N VAL A 18 1.20 -4.80 6.39
CA VAL A 18 -0.10 -4.12 6.49
C VAL A 18 -1.11 -4.79 5.56
N ALA A 19 -0.75 -5.03 4.31
CA ALA A 19 -1.63 -5.67 3.34
C ALA A 19 -2.04 -7.07 3.82
N TYR A 20 -1.10 -7.84 4.31
CA TYR A 20 -1.36 -9.18 4.85
C TYR A 20 -2.30 -9.13 6.08
N ALA A 21 -2.03 -8.23 7.02
CA ALA A 21 -2.87 -8.07 8.20
C ALA A 21 -4.31 -7.67 7.85
N LEU A 22 -4.48 -6.77 6.89
CA LEU A 22 -5.80 -6.36 6.40
C LEU A 22 -6.56 -7.54 5.77
N ALA A 23 -5.85 -8.37 5.01
CA ALA A 23 -6.44 -9.56 4.40
C ALA A 23 -6.86 -10.57 5.46
N VAL A 24 -5.97 -10.91 6.39
CA VAL A 24 -6.21 -11.92 7.43
C VAL A 24 -7.37 -11.52 8.36
N GLN A 25 -7.48 -10.25 8.69
CA GLN A 25 -8.51 -9.76 9.60
C GLN A 25 -9.87 -9.54 8.92
N GLY A 26 -9.95 -9.67 7.60
CA GLY A 26 -11.21 -9.47 6.88
C GLY A 26 -11.72 -8.03 6.92
N ILE A 27 -10.82 -7.07 7.08
CA ILE A 27 -11.18 -5.64 7.15
C ILE A 27 -11.58 -5.12 5.78
N ALA A 28 -10.92 -5.58 4.72
CA ALA A 28 -11.18 -5.18 3.35
C ALA A 28 -11.90 -6.25 2.55
N ASP A 29 -12.79 -5.85 1.68
CA ASP A 29 -13.35 -6.73 0.65
C ASP A 29 -12.45 -6.76 -0.58
N GLU A 30 -11.72 -5.66 -0.83
CA GLU A 30 -10.74 -5.55 -1.90
C GLU A 30 -9.53 -4.78 -1.43
N LEU A 31 -8.34 -5.27 -1.80
CA LEU A 31 -7.05 -4.61 -1.59
C LEU A 31 -6.47 -4.21 -2.94
N VAL A 32 -6.14 -2.93 -3.08
CA VAL A 32 -5.44 -2.35 -4.23
C VAL A 32 -4.01 -2.05 -3.81
N LEU A 33 -3.05 -2.76 -4.38
CA LEU A 33 -1.65 -2.62 -4.02
C LEU A 33 -0.91 -1.84 -5.10
N VAL A 34 -0.10 -0.87 -4.67
CA VAL A 34 0.66 0.01 -5.55
C VAL A 34 2.12 0.06 -5.10
N ASP A 35 3.04 -0.18 -6.04
CA ASP A 35 4.48 -0.04 -5.81
C ASP A 35 5.16 0.36 -7.10
N GLN A 36 6.23 1.15 -7.02
CA GLN A 36 7.04 1.51 -8.19
C GLN A 36 7.76 0.30 -8.78
N ASN A 37 8.18 -0.64 -7.95
CA ASN A 37 8.80 -1.87 -8.39
C ASN A 37 7.74 -2.86 -8.83
N GLN A 38 7.54 -2.97 -10.14
CA GLN A 38 6.49 -3.81 -10.73
C GLN A 38 6.69 -5.30 -10.46
N GLN A 39 7.94 -5.76 -10.40
CA GLN A 39 8.25 -7.15 -10.08
C GLN A 39 7.87 -7.48 -8.64
N LYS A 40 8.22 -6.60 -7.72
CA LYS A 40 7.84 -6.74 -6.31
C LYS A 40 6.33 -6.70 -6.14
N LEU A 41 5.67 -5.77 -6.81
CA LEU A 41 4.21 -5.66 -6.78
C LEU A 41 3.55 -6.96 -7.23
N ALA A 42 3.99 -7.53 -8.33
CA ALA A 42 3.45 -8.79 -8.85
C ALA A 42 3.64 -9.94 -7.85
N SER A 43 4.81 -10.02 -7.22
CA SER A 43 5.11 -11.05 -6.22
C SER A 43 4.22 -10.95 -4.99
N GLU A 44 4.06 -9.74 -4.46
CA GLU A 44 3.22 -9.51 -3.26
C GLU A 44 1.74 -9.77 -3.55
N VAL A 45 1.26 -9.37 -4.71
CA VAL A 45 -0.13 -9.66 -5.11
C VAL A 45 -0.35 -11.16 -5.22
N GLN A 46 0.60 -11.90 -5.81
CA GLN A 46 0.49 -13.34 -5.94
C GLN A 46 0.49 -14.04 -4.57
N ASP A 47 1.40 -13.66 -3.69
CA ASP A 47 1.49 -14.21 -2.34
C ASP A 47 0.18 -14.01 -1.57
N LEU A 48 -0.39 -12.82 -1.64
CA LEU A 48 -1.65 -12.52 -0.97
C LEU A 48 -2.85 -13.26 -1.59
N ARG A 49 -2.88 -13.41 -2.89
CA ARG A 49 -3.91 -14.19 -3.58
C ARG A 49 -3.86 -15.65 -3.15
N ASP A 50 -2.66 -16.21 -3.06
CA ASP A 50 -2.47 -17.58 -2.61
C ASP A 50 -2.93 -17.75 -1.15
N ALA A 51 -2.58 -16.83 -0.28
CA ALA A 51 -3.03 -16.82 1.11
C ALA A 51 -4.54 -16.65 1.22
N ALA A 52 -5.13 -15.75 0.43
CA ALA A 52 -6.55 -15.42 0.46
C ALA A 52 -7.44 -16.65 0.16
N ALA A 53 -6.94 -17.60 -0.63
CA ALA A 53 -7.65 -18.82 -0.95
C ALA A 53 -7.97 -19.68 0.29
N TYR A 54 -7.21 -19.52 1.37
CA TYR A 54 -7.34 -20.29 2.61
C TYR A 54 -7.94 -19.49 3.78
N LEU A 55 -8.30 -18.23 3.55
CA LEU A 55 -8.90 -17.40 4.60
C LEU A 55 -10.40 -17.71 4.76
N PRO A 56 -10.95 -17.53 5.97
CA PRO A 56 -12.37 -17.80 6.24
C PRO A 56 -13.33 -16.77 5.64
N HIS A 57 -12.81 -15.70 5.06
CA HIS A 57 -13.60 -14.66 4.40
C HIS A 57 -13.00 -14.36 3.03
N ARG A 58 -13.81 -13.73 2.18
CA ARG A 58 -13.37 -13.40 0.82
C ARG A 58 -12.70 -12.03 0.82
N VAL A 59 -11.51 -11.96 0.23
CA VAL A 59 -10.81 -10.72 -0.09
C VAL A 59 -10.26 -10.81 -1.52
N THR A 60 -10.50 -9.78 -2.31
CA THR A 60 -9.91 -9.66 -3.65
C THR A 60 -8.64 -8.83 -3.55
N VAL A 61 -7.54 -9.32 -4.11
CA VAL A 61 -6.24 -8.61 -4.13
C VAL A 61 -5.85 -8.34 -5.56
N ARG A 62 -5.55 -7.09 -5.87
CA ARG A 62 -5.08 -6.72 -7.20
C ARG A 62 -3.96 -5.68 -7.16
N SER A 63 -3.12 -5.72 -8.17
CA SER A 63 -2.19 -4.64 -8.46
C SER A 63 -2.96 -3.47 -9.07
N GLY A 64 -2.52 -2.26 -8.78
CA GLY A 64 -3.08 -1.07 -9.37
C GLY A 64 -2.02 -0.01 -9.59
N ASP A 65 -2.43 1.09 -10.17
CA ASP A 65 -1.68 2.33 -10.24
C ASP A 65 -2.35 3.39 -9.35
N PHE A 66 -1.82 4.61 -9.37
CA PHE A 66 -2.38 5.69 -8.53
C PHE A 66 -3.80 6.09 -8.94
N ALA A 67 -4.16 5.92 -10.21
CA ALA A 67 -5.52 6.22 -10.66
C ALA A 67 -6.54 5.27 -10.03
N ASP A 68 -6.17 4.02 -9.83
CA ASP A 68 -7.04 3.00 -9.19
C ASP A 68 -7.33 3.32 -7.72
N LEU A 69 -6.47 4.10 -7.07
CA LEU A 69 -6.66 4.48 -5.67
C LEU A 69 -7.86 5.42 -5.45
N GLY A 70 -8.37 6.03 -6.51
CA GLY A 70 -9.57 6.86 -6.43
C GLY A 70 -10.81 6.11 -5.91
N GLU A 71 -10.85 4.80 -6.07
CA GLU A 71 -11.95 3.95 -5.59
C GLU A 71 -11.84 3.58 -4.11
N CYS A 72 -10.68 3.83 -3.49
CA CYS A 72 -10.44 3.37 -2.12
C CYS A 72 -11.18 4.22 -1.08
N ASP A 73 -11.63 3.56 -0.02
CA ASP A 73 -12.19 4.22 1.16
C ASP A 73 -11.06 4.68 2.10
N VAL A 74 -10.00 3.88 2.20
CA VAL A 74 -8.80 4.18 3.00
C VAL A 74 -7.57 3.83 2.19
N ILE A 75 -6.55 4.68 2.26
CA ILE A 75 -5.24 4.42 1.70
C ILE A 75 -4.21 4.44 2.83
N VAL A 76 -3.35 3.43 2.88
CA VAL A 76 -2.17 3.41 3.74
C VAL A 76 -0.93 3.70 2.90
N ASN A 77 -0.22 4.77 3.23
CA ASN A 77 1.07 5.07 2.62
C ASN A 77 2.19 4.58 3.54
N SER A 78 3.00 3.67 3.03
CA SER A 78 4.12 3.08 3.75
C SER A 78 5.44 3.21 2.99
N VAL A 79 5.57 4.27 2.21
CA VAL A 79 6.79 4.53 1.44
C VAL A 79 7.94 4.90 2.36
N GLY A 80 9.06 4.18 2.22
CA GLY A 80 10.27 4.43 2.96
C GLY A 80 11.45 3.73 2.30
N LYS A 81 12.64 3.99 2.81
CA LYS A 81 13.88 3.37 2.31
C LYS A 81 14.82 3.08 3.47
N ILE A 82 14.54 1.99 4.15
CA ILE A 82 15.26 1.61 5.39
C ILE A 82 16.76 1.40 5.15
N GLU A 83 17.16 1.07 3.92
CA GLU A 83 18.57 0.91 3.58
C GLU A 83 19.39 2.18 3.85
N LEU A 84 18.75 3.35 3.78
CA LEU A 84 19.40 4.63 4.08
C LEU A 84 19.72 4.79 5.57
N LEU A 85 19.14 3.98 6.43
CA LEU A 85 19.35 4.03 7.88
C LEU A 85 20.51 3.11 8.33
N ARG A 86 21.08 2.34 7.41
CA ARG A 86 22.19 1.45 7.74
C ARG A 86 23.42 2.28 8.12
N GLY A 87 23.82 2.20 9.37
CA GLY A 87 25.01 2.84 9.92
C GLY A 87 24.78 4.15 10.66
N THR A 88 23.68 4.85 10.48
CA THR A 88 23.43 6.14 11.14
C THR A 88 22.29 6.12 12.15
N HIS A 89 21.30 5.26 11.97
CA HIS A 89 20.04 5.23 12.73
C HIS A 89 19.33 6.61 12.79
N ASP A 90 19.71 7.53 11.91
CA ASP A 90 19.15 8.88 11.86
C ASP A 90 18.00 8.92 10.83
N ARG A 91 16.78 9.02 11.34
CA ARG A 91 15.57 9.12 10.53
C ARG A 91 15.55 10.36 9.62
N VAL A 92 16.27 11.40 9.98
CA VAL A 92 16.36 12.61 9.17
C VAL A 92 17.01 12.33 7.82
N THR A 93 17.98 11.42 7.76
CA THR A 93 18.63 11.02 6.51
C THR A 93 17.63 10.40 5.52
N GLU A 94 16.63 9.68 5.99
CA GLU A 94 15.62 9.10 5.15
C GLU A 94 14.67 10.15 4.54
N MET A 95 14.51 11.30 5.20
CA MET A 95 13.62 12.37 4.75
C MET A 95 14.00 12.92 3.38
N ASP A 96 15.28 12.93 3.03
CA ASP A 96 15.75 13.39 1.72
C ASP A 96 15.17 12.53 0.58
N PHE A 97 14.89 11.27 0.87
CA PHE A 97 14.23 10.37 -0.06
C PHE A 97 12.71 10.43 0.05
N THR A 98 12.19 10.37 1.28
CA THR A 98 10.74 10.22 1.50
C THR A 98 9.95 11.46 1.16
N ILE A 99 10.48 12.66 1.43
CA ILE A 99 9.75 13.91 1.16
C ILE A 99 9.41 14.07 -0.33
N PRO A 100 10.39 13.98 -1.27
CA PRO A 100 10.06 14.07 -2.69
C PRO A 100 9.13 12.96 -3.15
N ALA A 101 9.33 11.73 -2.67
CA ALA A 101 8.48 10.59 -3.03
C ALA A 101 7.04 10.81 -2.58
N VAL A 102 6.83 11.21 -1.34
CA VAL A 102 5.49 11.46 -0.79
C VAL A 102 4.81 12.63 -1.49
N ARG A 103 5.54 13.69 -1.82
CA ARG A 103 4.99 14.81 -2.61
C ARG A 103 4.47 14.33 -3.97
N GLY A 104 5.27 13.53 -4.67
CA GLY A 104 4.86 12.98 -5.97
C GLY A 104 3.62 12.09 -5.85
N TYR A 105 3.57 11.26 -4.83
CA TYR A 105 2.41 10.38 -4.59
C TYR A 105 1.17 11.17 -4.18
N ALA A 106 1.33 12.19 -3.34
CA ALA A 106 0.21 13.03 -2.92
C ALA A 106 -0.49 13.69 -4.11
N GLU A 107 0.28 14.19 -5.07
CA GLU A 107 -0.29 14.77 -6.29
C GLU A 107 -1.05 13.73 -7.13
N LYS A 108 -0.49 12.54 -7.25
CA LYS A 108 -1.14 11.43 -7.99
C LYS A 108 -2.40 10.94 -7.30
N VAL A 109 -2.37 10.81 -5.98
CA VAL A 109 -3.55 10.44 -5.18
C VAL A 109 -4.64 11.49 -5.32
N LYS A 110 -4.27 12.77 -5.25
CA LYS A 110 -5.23 13.87 -5.46
C LYS A 110 -5.84 13.80 -6.86
N ALA A 111 -5.03 13.57 -7.89
CA ALA A 111 -5.50 13.48 -9.27
C ALA A 111 -6.42 12.26 -9.49
N SER A 112 -6.32 11.22 -8.67
CA SER A 112 -7.18 10.04 -8.75
C SER A 112 -8.64 10.29 -8.36
N GLY A 113 -8.91 11.44 -7.70
CA GLY A 113 -10.23 11.72 -7.15
C GLY A 113 -10.48 11.10 -5.77
N PHE A 114 -9.45 10.56 -5.14
CA PHE A 114 -9.57 9.99 -3.79
C PHE A 114 -10.11 11.02 -2.79
N ASP A 115 -11.14 10.65 -2.05
CA ASP A 115 -11.80 11.50 -1.06
C ASP A 115 -11.98 10.81 0.32
N GLY A 116 -11.31 9.71 0.52
CA GLY A 116 -11.37 8.92 1.75
C GLY A 116 -10.36 9.34 2.81
N VAL A 117 -9.94 8.39 3.63
CA VAL A 117 -8.96 8.59 4.70
C VAL A 117 -7.58 8.08 4.27
N LEU A 118 -6.57 8.92 4.40
CA LEU A 118 -5.19 8.56 4.15
C LEU A 118 -4.45 8.40 5.48
N ILE A 119 -3.87 7.22 5.69
CA ILE A 119 -3.03 6.91 6.84
C ILE A 119 -1.58 6.92 6.37
N ASN A 120 -0.78 7.78 6.94
CA ASN A 120 0.64 7.88 6.61
C ASN A 120 1.48 7.25 7.73
N ILE A 121 2.31 6.30 7.35
CA ILE A 121 3.21 5.61 8.28
C ILE A 121 4.64 6.12 8.12
#